data_d4bfc44901901181c1b126a05446eded
#
_entry.id   d4bfc44901901181c1b126a05446eded
#
_cell.length_a   1.000
_cell.length_b   1.000
_cell.length_c   1.000
_cell.angle_alpha   90.00
_cell.angle_beta   90.00
_cell.angle_gamma   90.00
#
_symmetry.space_group_name_H-M   'P 1'
#
loop_
_entity.id
_entity.type
_entity.pdbx_description
1 polymer ?
#
loop_
_entity_poly.entity_id
_entity_poly.type
_entity_poly.pdbx_seq_one_letter_code
_entity_poly.pdbx_strand_id
1 'polypeptide(L)'
;KLLVINQEDYARAKKFPIRGNVEYVQGVGLKPAPEKDPDFDMRKAYGIPADHKVVVSVGELTEGKNNEVMLRAMDRFRRKKLTYLICGTGAMEEHLHTVVREMHLDEQVVFAGYCEKIPDVLLQADCFAFPSKREGLPVAMMEAMRAGLPVLALDIRGNHDLVSDGEGGFLFEEGNASDYVKGLSFFLDYPEEAKRMGEWNKKRVQDFSIDLVEEKMRRIYAEAESGELK
;
A
#
# COMPACT_ATOMS: atom_id res chain seq x y z
N LYS A 1 13.94 18.51 19.68
CA LYS A 1 13.85 17.99 18.31
C LYS A 1 12.41 17.76 17.90
N LEU A 2 12.09 17.94 16.62
CA LEU A 2 10.83 17.55 15.99
C LEU A 2 11.11 16.36 15.05
N LEU A 3 10.37 15.27 15.25
CA LEU A 3 10.49 14.08 14.39
C LEU A 3 9.36 14.07 13.36
N VAL A 4 9.68 13.77 12.13
CA VAL A 4 8.74 13.65 11.02
C VAL A 4 9.02 12.38 10.23
N ILE A 5 7.99 11.79 9.63
CA ILE A 5 8.05 10.44 9.07
C ILE A 5 8.02 10.38 7.55
N ASN A 6 7.92 11.51 6.85
CA ASN A 6 7.98 11.60 5.40
C ASN A 6 8.72 12.88 4.97
N GLN A 7 9.17 12.92 3.73
CA GLN A 7 10.01 14.00 3.20
C GLN A 7 9.25 15.32 3.06
N GLU A 8 7.95 15.27 2.71
CA GLU A 8 7.15 16.49 2.60
C GLU A 8 7.00 17.18 3.95
N ASP A 9 6.63 16.43 4.99
CA ASP A 9 6.53 16.96 6.35
C ASP A 9 7.90 17.44 6.85
N TYR A 10 9.00 16.79 6.47
CA TYR A 10 10.36 17.25 6.78
C TYR A 10 10.66 18.60 6.15
N ALA A 11 10.38 18.77 4.87
CA ALA A 11 10.58 20.04 4.17
C ALA A 11 9.70 21.17 4.75
N ARG A 12 8.47 20.85 5.16
CA ARG A 12 7.56 21.80 5.81
C ARG A 12 8.03 22.18 7.22
N ALA A 13 8.39 21.18 8.03
CA ALA A 13 8.79 21.39 9.42
C ALA A 13 10.05 22.25 9.55
N LYS A 14 10.99 22.18 8.59
CA LYS A 14 12.16 23.06 8.53
C LYS A 14 11.83 24.56 8.44
N LYS A 15 10.63 24.88 8.00
CA LYS A 15 10.16 26.30 7.90
C LYS A 15 9.50 26.79 9.18
N PHE A 16 9.28 25.93 10.16
CA PHE A 16 8.64 26.32 11.42
C PHE A 16 9.66 26.96 12.37
N PRO A 17 9.25 27.97 13.16
CA PRO A 17 10.09 28.60 14.18
C PRO A 17 10.21 27.69 15.42
N ILE A 18 10.84 26.52 15.27
CA ILE A 18 11.04 25.57 16.35
C ILE A 18 12.38 25.79 17.06
N ARG A 19 12.41 25.53 18.36
CA ARG A 19 13.67 25.43 19.09
C ARG A 19 14.26 24.04 18.87
N GLY A 20 15.45 23.95 18.24
CA GLY A 20 16.13 22.70 17.94
C GLY A 20 15.95 22.21 16.50
N ASN A 21 16.37 20.98 16.24
CA ASN A 21 16.46 20.41 14.90
C ASN A 21 15.21 19.60 14.52
N VAL A 22 14.91 19.57 13.22
CA VAL A 22 13.97 18.61 12.61
C VAL A 22 14.75 17.38 12.17
N GLU A 23 14.28 16.21 12.54
CA GLU A 23 14.84 14.92 12.11
C GLU A 23 13.80 14.16 11.31
N TYR A 24 14.21 13.63 10.16
CA TYR A 24 13.40 12.71 9.37
C TYR A 24 13.66 11.28 9.86
N VAL A 25 12.62 10.54 10.16
CA VAL A 25 12.65 9.12 10.51
C VAL A 25 11.73 8.37 9.54
N GLN A 26 12.19 7.24 9.01
CA GLN A 26 11.42 6.46 8.00
C GLN A 26 10.22 5.73 8.61
N GLY A 27 9.26 6.47 9.15
CA GLY A 27 8.06 5.94 9.78
C GLY A 27 8.36 5.10 11.02
N VAL A 28 7.58 4.03 11.18
CA VAL A 28 7.76 3.05 12.28
C VAL A 28 8.69 1.90 11.88
N GLY A 29 9.15 1.88 10.64
CA GLY A 29 9.95 0.81 10.06
C GLY A 29 9.15 -0.44 9.69
N LEU A 30 9.60 -1.12 8.64
CA LEU A 30 9.06 -2.40 8.23
C LEU A 30 9.73 -3.53 9.00
N LYS A 31 8.95 -4.29 9.76
CA LYS A 31 9.43 -5.49 10.47
C LYS A 31 9.86 -6.58 9.47
N PRO A 32 10.75 -7.51 9.87
CA PRO A 32 11.03 -8.69 9.06
C PRO A 32 9.76 -9.40 8.61
N ALA A 33 9.83 -10.08 7.46
CA ALA A 33 8.71 -10.89 7.01
C ALA A 33 8.42 -11.99 8.03
N PRO A 34 7.15 -12.24 8.41
CA PRO A 34 6.81 -13.43 9.17
C PRO A 34 7.09 -14.69 8.35
N GLU A 35 7.18 -15.82 9.01
CA GLU A 35 7.27 -17.10 8.32
C GLU A 35 6.04 -17.30 7.43
N LYS A 36 6.31 -17.76 6.20
CA LYS A 36 5.25 -18.09 5.24
C LYS A 36 4.51 -19.34 5.74
N ASP A 37 3.18 -19.30 5.68
CA ASP A 37 2.37 -20.50 5.87
C ASP A 37 2.33 -21.31 4.55
N PRO A 38 3.02 -22.48 4.48
CA PRO A 38 3.09 -23.26 3.25
C PRO A 38 1.74 -23.85 2.83
N ASP A 39 0.82 -24.00 3.77
CA ASP A 39 -0.50 -24.61 3.55
C ASP A 39 -1.58 -23.58 3.20
N PHE A 40 -1.28 -22.30 3.32
CA PHE A 40 -2.24 -21.24 2.99
C PHE A 40 -2.36 -21.04 1.48
N ASP A 41 -3.58 -21.22 0.99
CA ASP A 41 -3.97 -20.97 -0.40
C ASP A 41 -5.04 -19.84 -0.42
N MET A 42 -4.63 -18.64 -0.82
CA MET A 42 -5.49 -17.47 -0.89
C MET A 42 -6.72 -17.73 -1.78
N ARG A 43 -6.52 -18.43 -2.90
CA ARG A 43 -7.61 -18.67 -3.85
C ARG A 43 -8.69 -19.58 -3.27
N LYS A 44 -8.27 -20.63 -2.57
CA LYS A 44 -9.21 -21.51 -1.85
C LYS A 44 -9.88 -20.81 -0.70
N ALA A 45 -9.12 -20.03 0.10
CA ALA A 45 -9.63 -19.33 1.27
C ALA A 45 -10.74 -18.32 0.90
N TYR A 46 -10.61 -17.67 -0.24
CA TYR A 46 -11.51 -16.59 -0.65
C TYR A 46 -12.35 -16.91 -1.90
N GLY A 47 -12.34 -18.15 -2.37
CA GLY A 47 -13.15 -18.57 -3.52
C GLY A 47 -12.76 -17.93 -4.85
N ILE A 48 -11.48 -17.55 -5.02
CA ILE A 48 -11.00 -16.87 -6.22
C ILE A 48 -10.66 -17.89 -7.30
N PRO A 49 -11.18 -17.75 -8.55
CA PRO A 49 -10.84 -18.67 -9.64
C PRO A 49 -9.34 -18.74 -9.90
N ALA A 50 -8.85 -19.95 -10.22
CA ALA A 50 -7.41 -20.21 -10.36
C ALA A 50 -6.76 -19.40 -11.49
N ASP A 51 -7.51 -19.05 -12.51
CA ASP A 51 -7.05 -18.33 -13.70
C ASP A 51 -7.26 -16.80 -13.63
N HIS A 52 -7.77 -16.28 -12.51
CA HIS A 52 -7.90 -14.84 -12.29
C HIS A 52 -6.60 -14.22 -11.82
N LYS A 53 -6.29 -13.02 -12.30
CA LYS A 53 -5.33 -12.11 -11.66
C LYS A 53 -5.97 -11.49 -10.42
N VAL A 54 -5.18 -11.22 -9.40
CA VAL A 54 -5.68 -10.69 -8.13
C VAL A 54 -5.05 -9.33 -7.84
N VAL A 55 -5.90 -8.33 -7.75
CA VAL A 55 -5.56 -7.02 -7.19
C VAL A 55 -5.98 -7.02 -5.73
N VAL A 56 -5.11 -6.58 -4.83
CA VAL A 56 -5.40 -6.56 -3.41
C VAL A 56 -5.29 -5.15 -2.83
N SER A 57 -6.19 -4.81 -1.91
CA SER A 57 -6.06 -3.66 -1.01
C SER A 57 -6.08 -4.14 0.44
N VAL A 58 -5.28 -3.50 1.29
CA VAL A 58 -5.18 -3.83 2.72
C VAL A 58 -5.33 -2.56 3.54
N GLY A 59 -6.26 -2.57 4.49
CA GLY A 59 -6.45 -1.47 5.43
C GLY A 59 -7.88 -1.37 5.95
N GLU A 60 -8.07 -0.50 6.93
CA GLU A 60 -9.39 -0.19 7.46
C GLU A 60 -10.31 0.39 6.37
N LEU A 61 -11.58 -0.04 6.32
CA LEU A 61 -12.54 0.43 5.33
C LEU A 61 -13.15 1.76 5.78
N THR A 62 -12.46 2.84 5.48
CA THR A 62 -12.89 4.22 5.76
C THR A 62 -13.03 5.03 4.46
N GLU A 63 -13.73 6.16 4.52
CA GLU A 63 -13.84 7.08 3.39
C GLU A 63 -12.47 7.56 2.89
N GLY A 64 -11.52 7.77 3.82
CA GLY A 64 -10.16 8.19 3.50
C GLY A 64 -9.37 7.14 2.70
N LYS A 65 -9.67 5.85 2.85
CA LYS A 65 -9.04 4.75 2.09
C LYS A 65 -9.59 4.62 0.66
N ASN A 66 -10.77 5.21 0.38
CA ASN A 66 -11.29 5.44 -0.97
C ASN A 66 -11.39 4.17 -1.85
N ASN A 67 -11.69 3.00 -1.25
CA ASN A 67 -11.80 1.74 -2.01
C ASN A 67 -12.88 1.79 -3.10
N GLU A 68 -13.88 2.67 -2.98
CA GLU A 68 -14.93 2.84 -3.99
C GLU A 68 -14.39 3.20 -5.37
N VAL A 69 -13.29 3.98 -5.47
CA VAL A 69 -12.70 4.31 -6.77
C VAL A 69 -12.20 3.06 -7.50
N MET A 70 -11.70 2.07 -6.75
CA MET A 70 -11.29 0.79 -7.32
C MET A 70 -12.50 -0.03 -7.80
N LEU A 71 -13.63 -0.02 -7.06
CA LEU A 71 -14.86 -0.67 -7.52
C LEU A 71 -15.32 -0.07 -8.86
N ARG A 72 -15.27 1.25 -9.00
CA ARG A 72 -15.58 1.95 -10.26
C ARG A 72 -14.58 1.60 -11.39
N ALA A 73 -13.33 1.38 -11.06
CA ALA A 73 -12.34 0.90 -12.04
C ALA A 73 -12.62 -0.54 -12.46
N MET A 74 -12.98 -1.44 -11.53
CA MET A 74 -13.31 -2.84 -11.80
C MET A 74 -14.47 -3.00 -12.79
N ASP A 75 -15.38 -2.05 -12.85
CA ASP A 75 -16.48 -2.05 -13.83
C ASP A 75 -16.02 -2.20 -15.30
N ARG A 76 -14.84 -1.69 -15.63
CA ARG A 76 -14.24 -1.82 -16.96
C ARG A 76 -13.68 -3.21 -17.24
N PHE A 77 -13.54 -4.04 -16.22
CA PHE A 77 -12.94 -5.38 -16.29
C PHE A 77 -13.94 -6.52 -16.11
N ARG A 78 -15.27 -6.28 -16.19
CA ARG A 78 -16.34 -7.28 -15.98
C ARG A 78 -16.18 -8.57 -16.77
N ARG A 79 -15.52 -8.53 -17.93
CA ARG A 79 -15.28 -9.70 -18.80
C ARG A 79 -13.85 -10.19 -18.74
N LYS A 80 -13.04 -9.68 -17.82
CA LYS A 80 -11.64 -10.09 -17.63
C LYS A 80 -11.53 -11.02 -16.43
N LYS A 81 -10.55 -11.89 -16.48
CA LYS A 81 -10.20 -12.79 -15.37
C LYS A 81 -9.40 -12.01 -14.32
N LEU A 82 -10.09 -11.14 -13.61
CA LEU A 82 -9.55 -10.23 -12.62
C LEU A 82 -10.45 -10.22 -11.39
N THR A 83 -9.85 -10.39 -10.22
CA THR A 83 -10.52 -10.28 -8.93
C THR A 83 -9.90 -9.16 -8.11
N TYR A 84 -10.73 -8.33 -7.49
CA TYR A 84 -10.32 -7.36 -6.50
C TYR A 84 -10.61 -7.90 -5.09
N LEU A 85 -9.55 -8.20 -4.33
CA LEU A 85 -9.61 -8.69 -2.96
C LEU A 85 -9.41 -7.52 -1.99
N ILE A 86 -10.37 -7.29 -1.12
CA ILE A 86 -10.36 -6.21 -0.12
C ILE A 86 -10.14 -6.84 1.25
N CYS A 87 -8.97 -6.60 1.84
CA CYS A 87 -8.60 -7.10 3.18
C CYS A 87 -8.74 -5.97 4.20
N GLY A 88 -9.73 -6.09 5.07
CA GLY A 88 -10.01 -5.16 6.15
C GLY A 88 -11.49 -5.06 6.46
N THR A 89 -11.79 -4.40 7.57
CA THR A 89 -13.15 -4.07 8.04
C THR A 89 -13.21 -2.58 8.33
N GLY A 90 -14.40 -2.01 8.48
CA GLY A 90 -14.54 -0.60 8.84
C GLY A 90 -15.90 -0.02 8.52
N ALA A 91 -16.08 1.26 8.82
CA ALA A 91 -17.37 1.95 8.71
C ALA A 91 -17.95 2.00 7.29
N MET A 92 -17.10 1.85 6.25
CA MET A 92 -17.53 1.86 4.85
C MET A 92 -17.90 0.48 4.31
N GLU A 93 -17.80 -0.59 5.08
CA GLU A 93 -17.99 -1.96 4.61
C GLU A 93 -19.37 -2.18 3.99
N GLU A 94 -20.45 -1.80 4.70
CA GLU A 94 -21.82 -1.94 4.20
C GLU A 94 -22.07 -1.11 2.93
N HIS A 95 -21.53 0.12 2.91
CA HIS A 95 -21.60 0.97 1.73
C HIS A 95 -20.90 0.32 0.52
N LEU A 96 -19.68 -0.19 0.70
CA LEU A 96 -18.93 -0.85 -0.38
C LEU A 96 -19.64 -2.11 -0.89
N HIS A 97 -20.22 -2.91 0.00
CA HIS A 97 -21.08 -4.03 -0.41
C HIS A 97 -22.29 -3.58 -1.24
N THR A 98 -22.91 -2.46 -0.88
CA THR A 98 -24.02 -1.90 -1.65
C THR A 98 -23.57 -1.47 -3.04
N VAL A 99 -22.44 -0.77 -3.14
CA VAL A 99 -21.85 -0.36 -4.44
C VAL A 99 -21.52 -1.58 -5.31
N VAL A 100 -20.97 -2.65 -4.74
CA VAL A 100 -20.68 -3.91 -5.48
C VAL A 100 -21.94 -4.49 -6.07
N ARG A 101 -23.04 -4.60 -5.29
CA ARG A 101 -24.33 -5.12 -5.77
C ARG A 101 -24.93 -4.23 -6.87
N GLU A 102 -24.97 -2.91 -6.67
CA GLU A 102 -25.50 -1.94 -7.63
C GLU A 102 -24.73 -1.96 -8.95
N MET A 103 -23.43 -2.17 -8.87
CA MET A 103 -22.56 -2.28 -10.03
C MET A 103 -22.47 -3.71 -10.60
N HIS A 104 -23.14 -4.70 -10.02
CA HIS A 104 -23.08 -6.11 -10.42
C HIS A 104 -21.65 -6.65 -10.52
N LEU A 105 -20.83 -6.41 -9.49
CA LEU A 105 -19.43 -6.83 -9.40
C LEU A 105 -19.23 -8.01 -8.44
N ASP A 106 -20.31 -8.68 -8.01
CA ASP A 106 -20.30 -9.74 -6.98
C ASP A 106 -19.36 -10.91 -7.32
N GLU A 107 -19.16 -11.19 -8.61
CA GLU A 107 -18.25 -12.25 -9.07
C GLU A 107 -16.77 -11.82 -9.14
N GLN A 108 -16.49 -10.51 -9.06
CA GLN A 108 -15.14 -9.98 -9.24
C GLN A 108 -14.58 -9.28 -8.02
N VAL A 109 -15.40 -9.00 -7.01
CA VAL A 109 -14.98 -8.34 -5.78
C VAL A 109 -15.20 -9.25 -4.59
N VAL A 110 -14.15 -9.47 -3.83
CA VAL A 110 -14.18 -10.33 -2.65
C VAL A 110 -13.77 -9.51 -1.43
N PHE A 111 -14.60 -9.53 -0.40
CA PHE A 111 -14.28 -8.95 0.91
C PHE A 111 -13.73 -10.05 1.82
N ALA A 112 -12.46 -9.96 2.17
CA ALA A 112 -11.80 -10.91 3.05
C ALA A 112 -12.11 -10.66 4.54
N GLY A 113 -12.72 -9.50 4.87
CA GLY A 113 -12.87 -9.09 6.25
C GLY A 113 -11.52 -8.86 6.94
N TYR A 114 -11.47 -9.04 8.26
CA TYR A 114 -10.21 -9.00 8.99
C TYR A 114 -9.34 -10.20 8.62
N CYS A 115 -8.15 -9.94 8.09
CA CYS A 115 -7.24 -10.96 7.58
C CYS A 115 -5.95 -11.01 8.40
N GLU A 116 -5.69 -12.14 9.06
CA GLU A 116 -4.46 -12.37 9.83
C GLU A 116 -3.29 -12.82 8.94
N LYS A 117 -3.59 -13.32 7.73
CA LYS A 117 -2.62 -13.87 6.78
C LYS A 117 -2.22 -12.89 5.69
N ILE A 118 -2.19 -11.58 6.00
CA ILE A 118 -1.84 -10.53 5.03
C ILE A 118 -0.52 -10.83 4.28
N PRO A 119 0.58 -11.24 4.94
CA PRO A 119 1.81 -11.54 4.23
C PRO A 119 1.65 -12.66 3.18
N ASP A 120 0.91 -13.72 3.51
CA ASP A 120 0.67 -14.84 2.60
C ASP A 120 -0.29 -14.45 1.45
N VAL A 121 -1.25 -13.58 1.71
CA VAL A 121 -2.14 -13.00 0.68
C VAL A 121 -1.32 -12.17 -0.31
N LEU A 122 -0.47 -11.26 0.20
CA LEU A 122 0.36 -10.39 -0.64
C LEU A 122 1.33 -11.20 -1.51
N LEU A 123 1.90 -12.30 -1.01
CA LEU A 123 2.79 -13.18 -1.78
C LEU A 123 2.08 -13.90 -2.95
N GLN A 124 0.74 -14.01 -2.92
CA GLN A 124 -0.06 -14.69 -3.92
C GLN A 124 -0.86 -13.73 -4.82
N ALA A 125 -0.83 -12.44 -4.54
CA ALA A 125 -1.47 -11.40 -5.35
C ALA A 125 -0.59 -11.00 -6.55
N ASP A 126 -1.19 -10.30 -7.52
CA ASP A 126 -0.53 -9.80 -8.73
C ASP A 126 -0.27 -8.30 -8.70
N CYS A 127 -1.07 -7.53 -7.94
CA CYS A 127 -0.96 -6.07 -7.85
C CYS A 127 -1.52 -5.58 -6.52
N PHE A 128 -0.94 -4.50 -6.00
CA PHE A 128 -1.43 -3.80 -4.82
C PHE A 128 -2.06 -2.47 -5.21
N ALA A 129 -3.35 -2.29 -4.89
CA ALA A 129 -4.06 -1.03 -5.08
C ALA A 129 -4.21 -0.29 -3.75
N PHE A 130 -3.77 0.95 -3.71
CA PHE A 130 -3.78 1.77 -2.49
C PHE A 130 -4.33 3.17 -2.77
N PRO A 131 -5.65 3.30 -2.92
CA PRO A 131 -6.30 4.54 -3.34
C PRO A 131 -6.50 5.57 -2.21
N SER A 132 -5.79 5.42 -1.10
CA SER A 132 -5.88 6.28 0.08
C SER A 132 -5.61 7.75 -0.26
N LYS A 133 -6.49 8.63 0.21
CA LYS A 133 -6.39 10.09 0.02
C LYS A 133 -5.41 10.77 0.98
N ARG A 134 -5.02 10.10 2.05
CA ARG A 134 -4.12 10.65 3.07
C ARG A 134 -3.37 9.55 3.79
N GLU A 135 -2.05 9.64 3.77
CA GLU A 135 -1.15 8.73 4.48
C GLU A 135 0.03 9.49 5.10
N GLY A 136 0.63 8.89 6.12
CA GLY A 136 1.90 9.36 6.67
C GLY A 136 3.07 8.67 5.98
N LEU A 137 3.27 7.38 6.29
CA LEU A 137 4.14 6.42 5.60
C LEU A 137 3.49 5.04 5.77
N PRO A 138 2.76 4.52 4.75
CA PRO A 138 1.85 3.39 4.93
C PRO A 138 2.58 2.04 5.04
N VAL A 139 2.41 1.36 6.18
CA VAL A 139 3.00 0.02 6.43
C VAL A 139 2.45 -1.01 5.44
N ALA A 140 1.14 -0.99 5.14
CA ALA A 140 0.54 -1.93 4.20
C ALA A 140 1.16 -1.86 2.80
N MET A 141 1.53 -0.65 2.34
CA MET A 141 2.25 -0.50 1.07
C MET A 141 3.67 -1.06 1.16
N MET A 142 4.38 -0.82 2.27
CA MET A 142 5.71 -1.41 2.48
C MET A 142 5.66 -2.94 2.51
N GLU A 143 4.62 -3.53 3.09
CA GLU A 143 4.40 -4.99 3.07
C GLU A 143 4.14 -5.51 1.67
N ALA A 144 3.33 -4.81 0.86
CA ALA A 144 3.10 -5.13 -0.54
C ALA A 144 4.38 -5.01 -1.38
N MET A 145 5.16 -3.97 -1.18
CA MET A 145 6.48 -3.78 -1.82
C MET A 145 7.44 -4.92 -1.48
N ARG A 146 7.49 -5.34 -0.21
CA ARG A 146 8.30 -6.48 0.24
C ARG A 146 7.87 -7.78 -0.42
N ALA A 147 6.57 -7.98 -0.62
CA ALA A 147 6.05 -9.12 -1.37
C ALA A 147 6.38 -9.08 -2.87
N GLY A 148 6.83 -7.93 -3.38
CA GLY A 148 7.19 -7.73 -4.78
C GLY A 148 6.01 -7.40 -5.67
N LEU A 149 5.00 -6.74 -5.12
CA LEU A 149 3.86 -6.29 -5.89
C LEU A 149 4.12 -4.93 -6.55
N PRO A 150 3.74 -4.74 -7.82
CA PRO A 150 3.60 -3.42 -8.39
C PRO A 150 2.45 -2.68 -7.70
N VAL A 151 2.58 -1.36 -7.57
CA VAL A 151 1.65 -0.53 -6.79
C VAL A 151 0.86 0.41 -7.69
N LEU A 152 -0.43 0.57 -7.39
CA LEU A 152 -1.29 1.63 -7.91
C LEU A 152 -1.74 2.51 -6.74
N ALA A 153 -1.33 3.76 -6.68
CA ALA A 153 -1.64 4.63 -5.55
C ALA A 153 -1.82 6.09 -5.97
N LEU A 154 -2.32 6.92 -5.06
CA LEU A 154 -2.29 8.36 -5.22
C LEU A 154 -0.88 8.90 -4.99
N ASP A 155 -0.49 9.94 -5.76
CA ASP A 155 0.73 10.71 -5.52
C ASP A 155 0.51 11.69 -4.37
N ILE A 156 0.63 11.16 -3.17
CA ILE A 156 0.52 11.89 -1.92
C ILE A 156 1.74 11.64 -1.06
N ARG A 157 1.94 12.53 -0.06
CA ARG A 157 3.02 12.37 0.92
C ARG A 157 3.00 10.95 1.50
N GLY A 158 4.16 10.40 1.73
CA GLY A 158 4.32 9.03 2.19
C GLY A 158 4.29 8.00 1.06
N ASN A 159 3.39 8.11 0.09
CA ASN A 159 3.36 7.21 -1.05
C ASN A 159 4.54 7.45 -1.99
N HIS A 160 4.80 8.71 -2.36
CA HIS A 160 5.95 9.06 -3.22
C HIS A 160 7.31 8.92 -2.49
N ASP A 161 7.35 8.84 -1.17
CA ASP A 161 8.57 8.47 -0.46
C ASP A 161 8.93 6.99 -0.67
N LEU A 162 7.90 6.13 -0.81
CA LEU A 162 8.04 4.69 -0.97
C LEU A 162 8.23 4.30 -2.43
N VAL A 163 7.33 4.73 -3.32
CA VAL A 163 7.24 4.31 -4.72
C VAL A 163 7.61 5.46 -5.64
N SER A 164 8.46 5.19 -6.64
CA SER A 164 8.70 6.12 -7.75
C SER A 164 7.79 5.75 -8.91
N ASP A 165 7.12 6.75 -9.48
CA ASP A 165 6.24 6.57 -10.63
C ASP A 165 6.98 5.96 -11.83
N GLY A 166 6.40 4.94 -12.44
CA GLY A 166 6.99 4.17 -13.54
C GLY A 166 8.07 3.16 -13.14
N GLU A 167 8.61 3.20 -11.89
CA GLU A 167 9.63 2.26 -11.42
C GLU A 167 9.04 1.16 -10.53
N GLY A 168 8.26 1.52 -9.51
CA GLY A 168 7.64 0.58 -8.58
C GLY A 168 6.14 0.39 -8.79
N GLY A 169 5.57 1.11 -9.75
CA GLY A 169 4.15 1.15 -10.04
C GLY A 169 3.74 2.48 -10.62
N PHE A 170 2.49 2.88 -10.45
CA PHE A 170 1.98 4.15 -10.90
C PHE A 170 1.42 4.98 -9.75
N LEU A 171 1.81 6.26 -9.72
CA LEU A 171 1.30 7.26 -8.82
C LEU A 171 0.41 8.25 -9.58
N PHE A 172 -0.80 8.44 -9.12
CA PHE A 172 -1.81 9.26 -9.79
C PHE A 172 -2.05 10.57 -9.02
N GLU A 173 -2.04 11.70 -9.71
CA GLU A 173 -2.32 13.00 -9.10
C GLU A 173 -3.79 13.12 -8.66
N GLU A 174 -4.73 12.76 -9.52
CA GLU A 174 -6.16 12.83 -9.23
C GLU A 174 -6.71 11.52 -8.65
N GLY A 175 -6.17 10.37 -9.07
CA GLY A 175 -6.57 9.04 -8.63
C GLY A 175 -8.04 8.76 -8.88
N ASN A 176 -8.56 9.17 -10.03
CA ASN A 176 -9.90 8.82 -10.48
C ASN A 176 -9.95 7.38 -11.02
N ALA A 177 -11.15 6.83 -11.22
CA ALA A 177 -11.31 5.45 -11.69
C ALA A 177 -10.60 5.18 -13.03
N SER A 178 -10.53 6.18 -13.94
CA SER A 178 -9.84 6.05 -15.23
C SER A 178 -8.34 5.83 -15.07
N ASP A 179 -7.71 6.41 -14.06
CA ASP A 179 -6.28 6.24 -13.81
C ASP A 179 -5.99 4.82 -13.33
N TYR A 180 -6.80 4.29 -12.40
CA TYR A 180 -6.70 2.89 -11.97
C TYR A 180 -6.99 1.91 -13.13
N VAL A 181 -7.94 2.23 -14.01
CA VAL A 181 -8.18 1.43 -15.23
C VAL A 181 -6.92 1.38 -16.11
N LYS A 182 -6.25 2.52 -16.34
CA LYS A 182 -5.00 2.56 -17.13
C LYS A 182 -3.90 1.71 -16.48
N GLY A 183 -3.68 1.88 -15.17
CA GLY A 183 -2.68 1.13 -14.42
C GLY A 183 -2.94 -0.38 -14.42
N LEU A 184 -4.19 -0.80 -14.14
CA LEU A 184 -4.58 -2.21 -14.20
C LEU A 184 -4.43 -2.79 -15.61
N SER A 185 -4.87 -2.05 -16.65
CA SER A 185 -4.71 -2.49 -18.04
C SER A 185 -3.24 -2.70 -18.38
N PHE A 186 -2.37 -1.76 -17.97
CA PHE A 186 -0.94 -1.89 -18.17
C PHE A 186 -0.37 -3.17 -17.55
N PHE A 187 -0.72 -3.47 -16.29
CA PHE A 187 -0.23 -4.67 -15.61
C PHE A 187 -0.75 -5.97 -16.22
N LEU A 188 -1.98 -5.95 -16.76
CA LEU A 188 -2.53 -7.11 -17.47
C LEU A 188 -1.88 -7.31 -18.84
N ASP A 189 -1.61 -6.23 -19.56
CA ASP A 189 -1.06 -6.27 -20.92
C ASP A 189 0.47 -6.44 -20.93
N TYR A 190 1.16 -6.00 -19.87
CA TYR A 190 2.64 -6.04 -19.74
C TYR A 190 3.08 -6.72 -18.44
N PRO A 191 2.84 -8.03 -18.25
CA PRO A 191 3.11 -8.73 -16.99
C PRO A 191 4.61 -8.75 -16.61
N GLU A 192 5.53 -8.75 -17.57
CA GLU A 192 6.96 -8.69 -17.29
C GLU A 192 7.38 -7.32 -16.73
N GLU A 193 6.77 -6.23 -17.20
CA GLU A 193 7.00 -4.90 -16.64
C GLU A 193 6.41 -4.78 -15.23
N ALA A 194 5.21 -5.32 -15.00
CA ALA A 194 4.61 -5.41 -13.67
C ALA A 194 5.54 -6.15 -12.69
N LYS A 195 6.14 -7.26 -13.12
CA LYS A 195 7.12 -8.02 -12.35
C LYS A 195 8.40 -7.22 -12.10
N ARG A 196 8.93 -6.51 -13.12
CA ARG A 196 10.09 -5.62 -12.94
C ARG A 196 9.83 -4.56 -11.88
N MET A 197 8.66 -3.94 -11.91
CA MET A 197 8.23 -2.96 -10.90
C MET A 197 8.17 -3.58 -9.50
N GLY A 198 7.65 -4.78 -9.37
CA GLY A 198 7.64 -5.52 -8.10
C GLY A 198 9.05 -5.81 -7.56
N GLU A 199 9.98 -6.22 -8.41
CA GLU A 199 11.38 -6.43 -8.01
C GLU A 199 12.10 -5.12 -7.62
N TRP A 200 11.76 -4.00 -8.26
CA TRP A 200 12.21 -2.69 -7.83
C TRP A 200 11.72 -2.38 -6.41
N ASN A 201 10.44 -2.61 -6.15
CA ASN A 201 9.81 -2.41 -4.84
C ASN A 201 10.48 -3.23 -3.74
N LYS A 202 10.81 -4.50 -3.99
CA LYS A 202 11.55 -5.35 -3.01
C LYS A 202 12.89 -4.75 -2.60
N LYS A 203 13.59 -4.15 -3.54
CA LYS A 203 14.88 -3.50 -3.25
C LYS A 203 14.67 -2.19 -2.49
N ARG A 204 13.76 -1.36 -2.98
CA ARG A 204 13.48 -0.03 -2.44
C ARG A 204 13.02 -0.09 -0.98
N VAL A 205 12.16 -1.04 -0.63
CA VAL A 205 11.57 -1.13 0.70
C VAL A 205 12.60 -1.46 1.80
N GLN A 206 13.77 -1.98 1.46
CA GLN A 206 14.85 -2.23 2.42
C GLN A 206 15.34 -0.93 3.11
N ASP A 207 15.24 0.21 2.43
CA ASP A 207 15.58 1.52 3.00
C ASP A 207 14.66 1.94 4.16
N PHE A 208 13.56 1.22 4.36
CA PHE A 208 12.53 1.46 5.38
C PHE A 208 12.47 0.36 6.44
N SER A 209 13.54 -0.43 6.59
CA SER A 209 13.58 -1.51 7.59
C SER A 209 13.51 -0.97 9.01
N ILE A 210 12.92 -1.76 9.93
CA ILE A 210 12.84 -1.40 11.34
C ILE A 210 14.22 -1.20 11.97
N ASP A 211 15.22 -1.97 11.53
CA ASP A 211 16.60 -1.87 12.07
C ASP A 211 17.18 -0.48 11.83
N LEU A 212 16.99 0.10 10.63
CA LEU A 212 17.42 1.46 10.31
C LEU A 212 16.69 2.51 11.16
N VAL A 213 15.40 2.31 11.39
CA VAL A 213 14.59 3.20 12.24
C VAL A 213 15.06 3.12 13.69
N GLU A 214 15.26 1.92 14.23
CA GLU A 214 15.73 1.71 15.60
C GLU A 214 17.12 2.29 15.83
N GLU A 215 18.06 2.08 14.91
CA GLU A 215 19.41 2.67 15.00
C GLU A 215 19.33 4.20 15.08
N LYS A 216 18.50 4.80 14.21
CA LYS A 216 18.30 6.24 14.20
C LYS A 216 17.63 6.74 15.48
N MET A 217 16.63 6.04 15.98
CA MET A 217 15.94 6.39 17.22
C MET A 217 16.86 6.27 18.43
N ARG A 218 17.69 5.21 18.52
CA ARG A 218 18.69 5.06 19.60
C ARG A 218 19.65 6.24 19.64
N ARG A 219 20.13 6.70 18.47
CA ARG A 219 20.98 7.89 18.40
C ARG A 219 20.23 9.12 18.92
N ILE A 220 19.01 9.36 18.49
CA ILE A 220 18.19 10.51 18.91
C ILE A 220 17.97 10.51 20.43
N TYR A 221 17.68 9.34 21.02
CA TYR A 221 17.53 9.22 22.48
C TYR A 221 18.83 9.44 23.23
N ALA A 222 19.95 8.90 22.76
CA ALA A 222 21.27 9.15 23.39
C ALA A 222 21.65 10.64 23.41
N GLU A 223 21.40 11.37 22.31
CA GLU A 223 21.59 12.81 22.23
C GLU A 223 20.65 13.58 23.19
N ALA A 224 19.44 13.05 23.41
CA ALA A 224 18.51 13.63 24.39
C ALA A 224 18.99 13.48 25.83
N GLU A 225 19.49 12.31 26.17
CA GLU A 225 20.00 11.98 27.51
C GLU A 225 21.29 12.72 27.84
N SER A 226 22.19 12.92 26.86
CA SER A 226 23.43 13.67 27.05
C SER A 226 23.24 15.18 27.20
N GLY A 227 22.02 15.69 26.96
CA GLY A 227 21.75 17.14 26.97
C GLY A 227 22.29 17.88 25.74
N GLU A 228 22.75 17.17 24.72
CA GLU A 228 23.26 17.73 23.45
C GLU A 228 22.13 18.13 22.49
N LEU A 229 20.87 17.99 22.90
CA LEU A 229 19.71 18.50 22.15
C LEU A 229 19.71 20.03 22.13
N LYS A 230 20.34 20.62 21.13
CA LYS A 230 20.22 22.04 20.80
C LYS A 230 19.10 22.30 19.80
#